data_00cc3b8a580156162f08cde48def40f4
#
_entry.id   00cc3b8a580156162f08cde48def40f4
#
_cell.length_a   1.000
_cell.length_b   1.000
_cell.length_c   1.000
_cell.angle_alpha   90.00
_cell.angle_beta   90.00
_cell.angle_gamma   90.00
#
_symmetry.space_group_name_H-M   'P 1'
#
loop_
_entity.id
_entity.type
_entity.pdbx_description
1 polymer ?
#
loop_
_entity_poly.entity_id
_entity_poly.type
_entity_poly.pdbx_seq_one_letter_code
_entity_poly.pdbx_strand_id
1 'polypeptide(L)'
;MVRVGLLVNPDAGLGGRLGLKGSDGQAEIARSMGAEDRSGPRMRLMLEHFINITKGESLGIEWFVSEGRMGTRWTPEALSPIVPIHSSLGETYANDTNQAIKCMIESDVDLILYAGGDGTTRDIVASLSDNGKPNLPIIGVPTGVKMHSGCFASSPKAAAEVLSAWINQDLSLIHISEPTRLAT
;
A
#
# COMPACT_ATOMS: atom_id res chain seq x y z
N MET A 1 -10.53 -6.78 -17.19
CA MET A 1 -10.21 -5.49 -16.56
C MET A 1 -9.81 -5.81 -15.13
N VAL A 2 -8.63 -5.37 -14.71
CA VAL A 2 -8.09 -5.65 -13.36
C VAL A 2 -8.41 -4.45 -12.47
N ARG A 3 -8.93 -4.70 -11.25
CA ARG A 3 -9.28 -3.68 -10.28
C ARG A 3 -8.24 -3.63 -9.16
N VAL A 4 -7.54 -2.53 -9.03
CA VAL A 4 -6.49 -2.36 -8.03
C VAL A 4 -6.89 -1.31 -7.00
N GLY A 5 -6.95 -1.72 -5.73
CA GLY A 5 -7.11 -0.80 -4.61
C GLY A 5 -5.77 -0.17 -4.23
N LEU A 6 -5.72 1.14 -3.97
CA LEU A 6 -4.51 1.85 -3.56
C LEU A 6 -4.71 2.57 -2.24
N LEU A 7 -3.85 2.26 -1.26
CA LEU A 7 -3.88 2.80 0.09
C LEU A 7 -2.48 3.26 0.53
N VAL A 8 -2.41 4.44 1.12
CA VAL A 8 -1.20 4.94 1.79
C VAL A 8 -1.53 5.20 3.27
N ASN A 9 -0.76 4.61 4.18
CA ASN A 9 -0.78 5.05 5.57
C ASN A 9 0.20 6.22 5.73
N PRO A 10 -0.27 7.49 5.84
CA PRO A 10 0.60 8.64 5.82
C PRO A 10 1.50 8.74 7.07
N ASP A 11 1.16 8.05 8.15
CA ASP A 11 1.89 8.08 9.41
C ASP A 11 2.94 6.98 9.54
N ALA A 12 2.91 6.01 8.61
CA ALA A 12 3.88 4.92 8.62
C ALA A 12 5.31 5.42 8.32
N GLY A 13 6.25 5.04 9.19
CA GLY A 13 7.66 5.38 9.05
C GLY A 13 8.08 6.74 9.63
N LEU A 14 7.14 7.56 10.16
CA LEU A 14 7.45 8.87 10.75
C LEU A 14 8.41 8.77 11.96
N GLY A 15 8.24 7.76 12.80
CA GLY A 15 9.04 7.60 14.03
C GLY A 15 10.47 7.11 13.83
N GLY A 16 10.82 6.60 12.65
CA GLY A 16 12.08 5.86 12.43
C GLY A 16 13.36 6.66 12.63
N ARG A 17 13.38 7.96 12.30
CA ARG A 17 14.54 8.85 12.52
C ARG A 17 14.59 9.45 13.92
N LEU A 18 13.46 9.51 14.60
CA LEU A 18 13.34 10.12 15.93
C LEU A 18 13.45 9.09 17.07
N GLY A 19 13.67 7.81 16.74
CA GLY A 19 13.78 6.74 17.74
C GLY A 19 12.47 6.41 18.45
N LEU A 20 11.32 6.89 17.95
CA LEU A 20 10.02 6.61 18.52
C LEU A 20 9.60 5.17 18.18
N LYS A 21 9.13 4.43 19.18
CA LYS A 21 8.56 3.08 18.97
C LYS A 21 7.14 3.19 18.40
N GLY A 22 7.01 3.12 17.07
CA GLY A 22 5.75 3.22 16.37
C GLY A 22 5.33 4.67 16.06
N SER A 23 4.34 4.82 15.18
CA SER A 23 3.75 6.13 14.82
C SER A 23 2.37 6.34 15.42
N ASP A 24 1.78 5.32 16.05
CA ASP A 24 0.42 5.35 16.57
C ASP A 24 0.29 6.37 17.72
N GLY A 25 -0.51 7.41 17.52
CA GLY A 25 -0.73 8.49 18.47
C GLY A 25 0.46 9.46 18.66
N GLN A 26 1.54 9.33 17.89
CA GLN A 26 2.73 10.19 17.95
C GLN A 26 3.05 10.90 16.63
N ALA A 27 2.19 10.75 15.63
CA ALA A 27 2.39 11.33 14.31
C ALA A 27 2.48 12.86 14.34
N GLU A 28 1.63 13.51 15.14
CA GLU A 28 1.63 14.97 15.32
C GLU A 28 2.93 15.46 15.97
N ILE A 29 3.37 14.77 17.04
CA ILE A 29 4.64 15.07 17.72
C ILE A 29 5.80 14.88 16.75
N ALA A 30 5.82 13.79 15.99
CA ALA A 30 6.86 13.53 15.01
C ALA A 30 6.91 14.63 13.94
N ARG A 31 5.77 15.09 13.43
CA ARG A 31 5.68 16.19 12.47
C ARG A 31 6.13 17.52 13.05
N SER A 32 5.73 17.83 14.29
CA SER A 32 6.21 19.05 14.98
C SER A 32 7.73 19.07 15.18
N MET A 33 8.36 17.87 15.22
CA MET A 33 9.82 17.68 15.27
C MET A 33 10.46 17.61 13.88
N GLY A 34 9.71 17.91 12.80
CA GLY A 34 10.22 17.96 11.44
C GLY A 34 10.24 16.59 10.71
N ALA A 35 9.47 15.61 11.17
CA ALA A 35 9.31 14.36 10.42
C ALA A 35 8.52 14.58 9.13
N GLU A 36 9.08 14.11 8.01
CA GLU A 36 8.45 14.17 6.70
C GLU A 36 7.67 12.89 6.37
N ASP A 37 6.63 13.03 5.57
CA ASP A 37 5.89 11.88 5.01
C ASP A 37 6.85 10.97 4.25
N ARG A 38 6.83 9.67 4.55
CA ARG A 38 7.67 8.67 3.89
C ARG A 38 6.87 7.74 2.98
N SER A 39 5.70 7.36 3.42
CA SER A 39 4.87 6.39 2.73
C SER A 39 4.39 6.92 1.39
N GLY A 40 3.88 8.14 1.37
CA GLY A 40 3.37 8.78 0.16
C GLY A 40 4.42 8.94 -0.93
N PRO A 41 5.59 9.56 -0.67
CA PRO A 41 6.66 9.67 -1.67
C PRO A 41 7.13 8.31 -2.20
N ARG A 42 7.16 7.26 -1.36
CA ARG A 42 7.55 5.91 -1.79
C ARG A 42 6.48 5.25 -2.66
N MET A 43 5.19 5.46 -2.35
CA MET A 43 4.11 5.03 -3.23
C MET A 43 4.21 5.74 -4.58
N ARG A 44 4.39 7.05 -4.59
CA ARG A 44 4.56 7.82 -5.83
C ARG A 44 5.72 7.29 -6.69
N LEU A 45 6.87 7.06 -6.07
CA LEU A 45 8.04 6.49 -6.75
C LEU A 45 7.74 5.10 -7.34
N MET A 46 7.02 4.26 -6.61
CA MET A 46 6.57 2.95 -7.10
C MET A 46 5.67 3.10 -8.33
N LEU A 47 4.68 3.99 -8.29
CA LEU A 47 3.75 4.21 -9.41
C LEU A 47 4.46 4.79 -10.63
N GLU A 48 5.42 5.69 -10.45
CA GLU A 48 6.26 6.21 -11.53
C GLU A 48 7.11 5.10 -12.18
N HIS A 49 7.68 4.18 -11.39
CA HIS A 49 8.35 3.00 -11.92
C HIS A 49 7.39 2.08 -12.69
N PHE A 50 6.18 1.88 -12.17
CA PHE A 50 5.16 1.08 -12.84
C PHE A 50 4.78 1.67 -14.21
N ILE A 51 4.53 2.98 -14.28
CA ILE A 51 4.25 3.69 -15.54
C ILE A 51 5.42 3.51 -16.53
N ASN A 52 6.66 3.60 -16.07
CA ASN A 52 7.83 3.42 -16.91
C ASN A 52 7.96 1.98 -17.44
N ILE A 53 7.68 0.96 -16.62
CA ILE A 53 7.71 -0.45 -17.02
C ILE A 53 6.64 -0.72 -18.08
N THR A 54 5.46 -0.17 -17.89
CA THR A 54 4.31 -0.36 -18.79
C THR A 54 4.33 0.61 -19.98
N LYS A 55 5.33 1.48 -20.08
CA LYS A 55 5.47 2.54 -21.11
C LYS A 55 4.23 3.43 -21.23
N GLY A 56 3.49 3.59 -20.15
CA GLY A 56 2.24 4.33 -20.11
C GLY A 56 1.08 3.65 -20.84
N GLU A 57 1.22 2.39 -21.21
CA GLU A 57 0.13 1.62 -21.80
C GLU A 57 -0.98 1.38 -20.77
N SER A 58 -2.23 1.56 -21.21
CA SER A 58 -3.38 1.18 -20.38
C SER A 58 -3.51 -0.35 -20.40
N LEU A 59 -3.10 -0.99 -19.30
CA LEU A 59 -3.21 -2.45 -19.14
C LEU A 59 -4.63 -2.90 -18.77
N GLY A 60 -5.64 -2.08 -19.00
CA GLY A 60 -7.02 -2.37 -18.60
C GLY A 60 -7.18 -2.41 -17.09
N ILE A 61 -6.47 -1.53 -16.37
CA ILE A 61 -6.53 -1.40 -14.92
C ILE A 61 -7.53 -0.32 -14.55
N GLU A 62 -8.38 -0.63 -13.57
CA GLU A 62 -9.24 0.33 -12.89
C GLU A 62 -8.68 0.56 -11.47
N TRP A 63 -8.36 1.82 -11.15
CA TRP A 63 -7.71 2.19 -9.90
C TRP A 63 -8.72 2.74 -8.90
N PHE A 64 -8.88 2.07 -7.77
CA PHE A 64 -9.69 2.50 -6.63
C PHE A 64 -8.77 3.10 -5.57
N VAL A 65 -8.77 4.42 -5.43
CA VAL A 65 -7.74 5.14 -4.68
C VAL A 65 -8.36 5.87 -3.50
N SER A 66 -7.84 5.64 -2.29
CA SER A 66 -8.25 6.43 -1.12
C SER A 66 -7.92 7.90 -1.32
N GLU A 67 -8.78 8.79 -0.86
CA GLU A 67 -8.61 10.23 -1.08
C GLU A 67 -7.49 10.86 -0.24
N GLY A 68 -7.07 12.03 -0.66
CA GLY A 68 -6.12 12.88 0.04
C GLY A 68 -4.76 12.21 0.28
N ARG A 69 -4.25 12.35 1.51
CA ARG A 69 -2.94 11.80 1.92
C ARG A 69 -2.91 10.28 1.94
N MET A 70 -4.07 9.64 2.00
CA MET A 70 -4.18 8.19 1.97
C MET A 70 -4.10 7.59 0.56
N GLY A 71 -3.98 8.39 -0.50
CA GLY A 71 -3.86 7.86 -1.87
C GLY A 71 -3.73 8.92 -2.95
N THR A 72 -4.82 9.65 -3.27
CA THR A 72 -4.90 10.51 -4.47
C THR A 72 -3.81 11.56 -4.56
N ARG A 73 -3.34 12.09 -3.42
CA ARG A 73 -2.22 13.04 -3.38
C ARG A 73 -0.92 12.50 -4.01
N TRP A 74 -0.74 11.20 -4.00
CA TRP A 74 0.48 10.53 -4.41
C TRP A 74 0.36 9.83 -5.76
N THR A 75 -0.85 9.80 -6.32
CA THR A 75 -1.14 9.14 -7.59
C THR A 75 -0.73 10.05 -8.75
N PRO A 76 0.18 9.61 -9.65
CA PRO A 76 0.51 10.36 -10.85
C PRO A 76 -0.71 10.53 -11.78
N GLU A 77 -0.83 11.67 -12.43
CA GLU A 77 -1.92 11.97 -13.37
C GLU A 77 -1.99 10.97 -14.53
N ALA A 78 -0.85 10.41 -14.91
CA ALA A 78 -0.76 9.38 -15.97
C ALA A 78 -1.53 8.09 -15.66
N LEU A 79 -1.97 7.86 -14.40
CA LEU A 79 -2.84 6.73 -14.04
C LEU A 79 -4.33 7.05 -14.14
N SER A 80 -4.69 8.27 -14.54
CA SER A 80 -6.10 8.64 -14.71
C SER A 80 -6.76 7.87 -15.89
N PRO A 81 -8.06 7.53 -15.78
CA PRO A 81 -8.96 7.88 -14.68
C PRO A 81 -8.78 6.99 -13.45
N ILE A 82 -8.94 7.58 -12.27
CA ILE A 82 -9.01 6.87 -11.00
C ILE A 82 -10.41 6.99 -10.39
N VAL A 83 -10.83 5.99 -9.62
CA VAL A 83 -12.06 6.02 -8.84
C VAL A 83 -11.70 6.36 -7.40
N PRO A 84 -11.97 7.59 -6.93
CA PRO A 84 -11.74 7.93 -5.54
C PRO A 84 -12.72 7.16 -4.66
N ILE A 85 -12.19 6.58 -3.58
CA ILE A 85 -12.97 5.90 -2.56
C ILE A 85 -12.77 6.61 -1.23
N HIS A 86 -13.08 6.09 -0.14
CA HIS A 86 -12.94 6.59 1.23
C HIS A 86 -12.13 7.90 1.39
N SER A 87 -12.71 8.89 2.06
CA SER A 87 -12.06 10.15 2.43
C SER A 87 -11.97 10.27 3.95
N SER A 88 -10.77 10.47 4.49
CA SER A 88 -10.58 10.82 5.90
C SER A 88 -10.67 12.33 6.08
N LEU A 89 -11.42 12.77 7.11
CA LEU A 89 -11.54 14.17 7.49
C LEU A 89 -10.42 14.54 8.48
N GLY A 90 -9.28 15.02 7.97
CA GLY A 90 -8.18 15.53 8.81
C GLY A 90 -7.08 14.49 9.11
N GLU A 91 -6.83 14.20 10.39
CA GLU A 91 -5.86 13.18 10.80
C GLU A 91 -6.34 11.78 10.45
N THR A 92 -5.40 10.88 10.15
CA THR A 92 -5.70 9.50 9.77
C THR A 92 -5.42 8.55 10.93
N TYR A 93 -6.35 7.60 11.13
CA TYR A 93 -6.28 6.59 12.19
C TYR A 93 -6.40 5.18 11.60
N ALA A 94 -6.15 4.15 12.40
CA ALA A 94 -6.35 2.76 11.98
C ALA A 94 -7.76 2.49 11.45
N ASN A 95 -8.77 3.20 11.97
CA ASN A 95 -10.15 3.10 11.48
C ASN A 95 -10.30 3.57 10.02
N ASP A 96 -9.54 4.56 9.58
CA ASP A 96 -9.57 5.02 8.18
C ASP A 96 -9.01 3.95 7.24
N THR A 97 -7.96 3.25 7.67
CA THR A 97 -7.45 2.06 6.97
C THR A 97 -8.56 1.01 6.82
N ASN A 98 -9.25 0.67 7.89
CA ASN A 98 -10.33 -0.32 7.87
C ASN A 98 -11.48 0.10 6.95
N GLN A 99 -11.90 1.36 6.98
CA GLN A 99 -12.94 1.88 6.10
C GLN A 99 -12.52 1.86 4.63
N ALA A 100 -11.29 2.25 4.33
CA ALA A 100 -10.75 2.19 2.98
C ALA A 100 -10.74 0.74 2.44
N ILE A 101 -10.29 -0.22 3.25
CA ILE A 101 -10.30 -1.65 2.89
C ILE A 101 -11.73 -2.14 2.64
N LYS A 102 -12.69 -1.74 3.47
CA LYS A 102 -14.09 -2.09 3.27
C LYS A 102 -14.63 -1.55 1.94
N CYS A 103 -14.37 -0.29 1.61
CA CYS A 103 -14.75 0.29 0.31
C CYS A 103 -14.10 -0.46 -0.86
N MET A 104 -12.83 -0.88 -0.73
CA MET A 104 -12.15 -1.68 -1.76
C MET A 104 -12.81 -3.05 -1.96
N ILE A 105 -13.19 -3.72 -0.86
CA ILE A 105 -13.90 -5.01 -0.91
C ILE A 105 -15.28 -4.83 -1.58
N GLU A 106 -16.03 -3.80 -1.23
CA GLU A 106 -17.33 -3.47 -1.82
C GLU A 106 -17.22 -3.12 -3.31
N SER A 107 -16.06 -2.64 -3.75
CA SER A 107 -15.73 -2.35 -5.15
C SER A 107 -15.18 -3.57 -5.91
N ASP A 108 -15.15 -4.75 -5.30
CA ASP A 108 -14.61 -6.00 -5.86
C ASP A 108 -13.20 -5.82 -6.47
N VAL A 109 -12.27 -5.20 -5.72
CA VAL A 109 -10.88 -5.12 -6.16
C VAL A 109 -10.22 -6.51 -6.18
N ASP A 110 -9.35 -6.73 -7.16
CA ASP A 110 -8.63 -7.99 -7.36
C ASP A 110 -7.32 -8.03 -6.56
N LEU A 111 -6.79 -6.86 -6.19
CA LEU A 111 -5.53 -6.70 -5.48
C LEU A 111 -5.54 -5.39 -4.69
N ILE A 112 -4.88 -5.37 -3.53
CA ILE A 112 -4.60 -4.14 -2.78
C ILE A 112 -3.11 -3.84 -2.81
N LEU A 113 -2.77 -2.67 -3.35
CA LEU A 113 -1.45 -2.06 -3.28
C LEU A 113 -1.43 -1.05 -2.13
N TYR A 114 -0.52 -1.20 -1.18
CA TYR A 114 -0.46 -0.27 -0.06
C TYR A 114 0.96 0.17 0.29
N ALA A 115 1.10 1.38 0.81
CA ALA A 115 2.34 1.85 1.42
C ALA A 115 2.15 2.00 2.94
N GLY A 116 2.97 1.30 3.70
CA GLY A 116 2.83 1.25 5.14
C GLY A 116 3.96 0.48 5.82
N GLY A 117 3.76 0.16 7.10
CA GLY A 117 4.62 -0.70 7.91
C GLY A 117 3.91 -1.98 8.33
N ASP A 118 4.56 -2.78 9.20
CA ASP A 118 3.98 -4.02 9.74
C ASP A 118 2.65 -3.81 10.48
N GLY A 119 2.47 -2.64 11.13
CA GLY A 119 1.20 -2.25 11.75
C GLY A 119 0.10 -2.13 10.71
N THR A 120 0.34 -1.39 9.64
CA THR A 120 -0.59 -1.24 8.51
C THR A 120 -0.95 -2.59 7.89
N THR A 121 0.04 -3.47 7.72
CA THR A 121 -0.21 -4.84 7.22
C THR A 121 -1.17 -5.60 8.12
N ARG A 122 -0.97 -5.55 9.44
CA ARG A 122 -1.87 -6.22 10.40
C ARG A 122 -3.29 -5.68 10.33
N ASP A 123 -3.46 -4.36 10.24
CA ASP A 123 -4.77 -3.73 10.13
C ASP A 123 -5.48 -4.14 8.84
N ILE A 124 -4.77 -4.17 7.72
CA ILE A 124 -5.30 -4.65 6.43
C ILE A 124 -5.73 -6.11 6.53
N VAL A 125 -4.85 -7.00 6.99
CA VAL A 125 -5.14 -8.44 7.09
C VAL A 125 -6.31 -8.71 8.04
N ALA A 126 -6.39 -8.02 9.17
CA ALA A 126 -7.53 -8.13 10.09
C ALA A 126 -8.82 -7.68 9.40
N SER A 127 -8.81 -6.52 8.75
CA SER A 127 -9.97 -6.00 8.03
C SER A 127 -10.44 -6.93 6.90
N LEU A 128 -9.51 -7.52 6.15
CA LEU A 128 -9.83 -8.51 5.11
C LEU A 128 -10.49 -9.76 5.70
N SER A 129 -9.98 -10.25 6.81
CA SER A 129 -10.52 -11.43 7.51
C SER A 129 -11.92 -11.15 8.03
N ASP A 130 -12.13 -10.02 8.69
CA ASP A 130 -13.41 -9.60 9.27
C ASP A 130 -14.51 -9.41 8.21
N ASN A 131 -14.11 -9.04 6.98
CA ASN A 131 -15.02 -8.86 5.84
C ASN A 131 -15.09 -10.07 4.89
N GLY A 132 -14.59 -11.25 5.31
CA GLY A 132 -14.73 -12.51 4.56
C GLY A 132 -13.88 -12.60 3.29
N LYS A 133 -12.83 -11.79 3.17
CA LYS A 133 -11.88 -11.78 2.01
C LYS A 133 -10.43 -12.05 2.44
N PRO A 134 -10.14 -13.07 3.29
CA PRO A 134 -8.78 -13.29 3.83
C PRO A 134 -7.73 -13.62 2.76
N ASN A 135 -8.16 -14.03 1.59
CA ASN A 135 -7.28 -14.43 0.48
C ASN A 135 -7.10 -13.35 -0.59
N LEU A 136 -7.63 -12.12 -0.38
CA LEU A 136 -7.42 -11.03 -1.33
C LEU A 136 -5.93 -10.68 -1.37
N PRO A 137 -5.27 -10.72 -2.55
CA PRO A 137 -3.85 -10.42 -2.68
C PRO A 137 -3.51 -9.01 -2.21
N ILE A 138 -2.37 -8.86 -1.53
CA ILE A 138 -1.85 -7.57 -1.11
C ILE A 138 -0.37 -7.42 -1.51
N ILE A 139 0.02 -6.24 -1.96
CA ILE A 139 1.41 -5.88 -2.25
C ILE A 139 1.78 -4.67 -1.39
N GLY A 140 2.79 -4.82 -0.55
CA GLY A 140 3.30 -3.76 0.32
C GLY A 140 4.48 -3.01 -0.28
N VAL A 141 4.37 -1.69 -0.37
CA VAL A 141 5.48 -0.78 -0.65
C VAL A 141 6.15 -0.42 0.68
N PRO A 142 7.42 -0.78 0.89
CA PRO A 142 8.06 -0.62 2.19
C PRO A 142 8.31 0.85 2.53
N THR A 143 7.98 1.28 3.75
CA THR A 143 8.16 2.66 4.22
C THR A 143 9.22 2.82 5.31
N GLY A 144 9.66 1.73 5.91
CA GLY A 144 10.62 1.66 7.02
C GLY A 144 11.85 0.82 6.71
N VAL A 145 12.71 0.68 7.74
CA VAL A 145 13.98 -0.08 7.69
C VAL A 145 13.84 -1.47 8.31
N LYS A 146 12.82 -1.68 9.16
CA LYS A 146 12.55 -2.94 9.86
C LYS A 146 11.14 -3.38 9.52
N MET A 147 11.02 -4.19 8.50
CA MET A 147 9.76 -4.71 8.01
C MET A 147 9.88 -6.23 7.92
N HIS A 148 9.01 -6.91 8.64
CA HIS A 148 9.09 -8.37 8.83
C HIS A 148 7.97 -9.12 8.12
N SER A 149 6.91 -8.42 7.68
CA SER A 149 5.81 -9.06 6.95
C SER A 149 6.24 -9.45 5.55
N GLY A 150 5.94 -10.69 5.15
CA GLY A 150 6.35 -11.26 3.85
C GLY A 150 5.66 -10.66 2.62
N CYS A 151 4.71 -9.74 2.80
CA CYS A 151 3.99 -9.07 1.71
C CYS A 151 4.69 -7.81 1.18
N PHE A 152 5.81 -7.40 1.79
CA PHE A 152 6.58 -6.26 1.30
C PHE A 152 7.56 -6.65 0.21
N ALA A 153 7.54 -5.88 -0.88
CA ALA A 153 8.64 -5.91 -1.84
C ALA A 153 9.92 -5.30 -1.21
N SER A 154 11.08 -5.61 -1.76
CA SER A 154 12.36 -5.11 -1.25
C SER A 154 12.56 -3.60 -1.45
N SER A 155 11.85 -3.02 -2.42
CA SER A 155 11.92 -1.59 -2.76
C SER A 155 10.66 -1.15 -3.51
N PRO A 156 10.42 0.18 -3.69
CA PRO A 156 9.36 0.67 -4.56
C PRO A 156 9.47 0.15 -6.00
N LYS A 157 10.69 0.07 -6.53
CA LYS A 157 10.92 -0.49 -7.87
C LYS A 157 10.52 -1.97 -7.94
N ALA A 158 10.94 -2.78 -6.97
CA ALA A 158 10.55 -4.19 -6.90
C ALA A 158 9.03 -4.36 -6.75
N ALA A 159 8.35 -3.49 -6.00
CA ALA A 159 6.89 -3.50 -5.90
C ALA A 159 6.22 -3.23 -7.26
N ALA A 160 6.78 -2.32 -8.07
CA ALA A 160 6.30 -2.05 -9.42
C ALA A 160 6.47 -3.25 -10.36
N GLU A 161 7.62 -3.93 -10.27
CA GLU A 161 7.90 -5.15 -11.03
C GLU A 161 6.94 -6.28 -10.65
N VAL A 162 6.69 -6.50 -9.34
CA VAL A 162 5.73 -7.49 -8.83
C VAL A 162 4.31 -7.17 -9.30
N LEU A 163 3.87 -5.90 -9.21
CA LEU A 163 2.55 -5.51 -9.69
C LEU A 163 2.40 -5.76 -11.19
N SER A 164 3.41 -5.38 -11.99
CA SER A 164 3.41 -5.62 -13.45
C SER A 164 3.34 -7.10 -13.79
N ALA A 165 4.12 -7.94 -13.12
CA ALA A 165 4.10 -9.39 -13.30
C ALA A 165 2.75 -9.99 -12.92
N TRP A 166 2.16 -9.55 -11.81
CA TRP A 166 0.85 -10.02 -11.36
C TRP A 166 -0.25 -9.68 -12.36
N ILE A 167 -0.28 -8.44 -12.89
CA ILE A 167 -1.25 -8.00 -13.90
C ILE A 167 -1.10 -8.79 -15.19
N ASN A 168 0.11 -9.04 -15.64
CA ASN A 168 0.41 -9.79 -16.86
C ASN A 168 0.30 -11.33 -16.66
N GLN A 169 -0.05 -11.80 -15.46
CA GLN A 169 -0.08 -13.21 -15.08
C GLN A 169 1.28 -13.92 -15.30
N ASP A 170 2.37 -13.17 -15.29
CA ASP A 170 3.72 -13.71 -15.34
C ASP A 170 4.15 -14.16 -13.93
N LEU A 171 3.74 -15.39 -13.59
CA LEU A 171 3.98 -15.98 -12.28
C LEU A 171 5.46 -16.34 -12.03
N SER A 172 6.32 -16.22 -13.03
CA SER A 172 7.75 -16.54 -12.90
C SER A 172 8.49 -15.65 -11.91
N LEU A 173 7.98 -14.42 -11.69
CA LEU A 173 8.52 -13.45 -10.71
C LEU A 173 7.87 -13.58 -9.32
N ILE A 174 6.79 -14.36 -9.17
CA ILE A 174 6.04 -14.49 -7.91
C ILE A 174 6.55 -15.66 -7.07
N HIS A 175 7.63 -16.33 -7.44
CA HIS A 175 8.36 -17.23 -6.54
C HIS A 175 9.06 -16.44 -5.41
N ILE A 176 8.28 -15.71 -4.65
CA ILE A 176 8.69 -15.20 -3.35
C ILE A 176 8.51 -16.39 -2.41
N SER A 177 9.64 -17.00 -2.07
CA SER A 177 9.88 -18.00 -1.04
C SER A 177 8.66 -18.32 -0.16
N GLU A 178 8.13 -19.53 -0.28
CA GLU A 178 7.32 -20.11 0.79
C GLU A 178 8.07 -19.94 2.12
N PRO A 179 7.39 -19.53 3.19
CA PRO A 179 8.02 -19.49 4.51
C PRO A 179 8.51 -20.90 4.80
N THR A 180 9.83 -21.06 4.90
CA THR A 180 10.46 -22.33 5.32
C THR A 180 9.79 -22.71 6.63
N ARG A 181 8.96 -23.73 6.62
CA ARG A 181 8.47 -24.37 7.85
C ARG A 181 9.72 -24.86 8.56
N LEU A 182 10.10 -24.19 9.64
CA LEU A 182 11.04 -24.73 10.59
C LEU A 182 10.44 -26.04 11.09
N ALA A 183 11.01 -27.14 10.64
CA ALA A 183 10.72 -28.46 11.19
C ALA A 183 11.09 -28.42 12.68
N THR A 184 10.11 -28.67 13.53
CA THR A 184 10.29 -28.94 14.96
C THR A 184 11.05 -30.23 15.15
#